data_2f2190be8d56127289dcb3462ebbef6a
#
_entry.id   2f2190be8d56127289dcb3462ebbef6a
#
_cell.length_a   1.000
_cell.length_b   1.000
_cell.length_c   1.000
_cell.angle_alpha   90.00
_cell.angle_beta   90.00
_cell.angle_gamma   90.00
#
_symmetry.space_group_name_H-M   'P 1'
#
loop_
_entity.id
_entity.type
_entity.pdbx_description
1 polymer ?
#
loop_
_entity_poly.entity_id
_entity_poly.type
_entity_poly.pdbx_seq_one_letter_code
_entity_poly.pdbx_strand_id
1 'polypeptide(L)'
;MPMKLLKLHLFFVFAGLIAVSCVNSDNKALLVGDWKGAEWLAEGKPSGNDASKVQFSFAGDGGYTSDFGGAKEKGTYILRNDKLYTTPDGQLEIMVEVAKLTKDSLVFNMNRSGQSETLTLLKQ
;
A
#
# COMPACT_ATOMS: atom_id res chain seq x y z
N MET A 1 16.61 -47.54 19.14
CA MET A 1 17.61 -46.52 18.74
C MET A 1 17.20 -45.69 17.53
N PRO A 2 16.68 -46.27 16.43
CA PRO A 2 16.30 -45.44 15.28
C PRO A 2 15.08 -44.56 15.49
N MET A 3 14.33 -44.76 16.56
CA MET A 3 13.13 -43.94 16.82
C MET A 3 13.38 -42.50 17.25
N LYS A 4 14.58 -42.20 17.69
CA LYS A 4 14.92 -40.83 18.11
C LYS A 4 15.09 -39.87 16.93
N LEU A 5 15.35 -40.36 15.76
CA LEU A 5 15.56 -39.56 14.56
C LEU A 5 14.24 -39.07 13.92
N LEU A 6 13.17 -39.79 14.16
CA LEU A 6 11.84 -39.47 13.63
C LEU A 6 11.20 -38.26 14.29
N LYS A 7 11.56 -37.97 15.53
CA LYS A 7 11.00 -36.83 16.27
C LYS A 7 11.53 -35.47 15.81
N LEU A 8 12.68 -35.46 15.20
CA LEU A 8 13.30 -34.22 14.72
C LEU A 8 12.65 -33.69 13.45
N HIS A 9 12.07 -34.57 12.65
CA HIS A 9 11.49 -34.15 11.37
C HIS A 9 10.13 -33.48 11.53
N LEU A 10 9.41 -33.76 12.59
CA LEU A 10 8.12 -33.15 12.88
C LEU A 10 8.22 -31.70 13.31
N PHE A 11 9.38 -31.31 13.81
CA PHE A 11 9.60 -29.97 14.33
C PHE A 11 9.74 -28.92 13.24
N PHE A 12 10.24 -29.31 12.07
CA PHE A 12 10.47 -28.39 10.96
C PHE A 12 9.21 -27.97 10.23
N VAL A 13 8.19 -28.81 10.22
CA VAL A 13 6.95 -28.53 9.51
C VAL A 13 6.12 -27.48 10.24
N PHE A 14 6.29 -27.34 11.53
CA PHE A 14 5.52 -26.42 12.35
C PHE A 14 5.99 -24.97 12.21
N ALA A 15 7.28 -24.76 11.97
CA ALA A 15 7.84 -23.41 11.89
C ALA A 15 7.45 -22.68 10.59
N GLY A 16 7.13 -23.42 9.54
CA GLY A 16 6.77 -22.82 8.25
C GLY A 16 5.36 -22.24 8.20
N LEU A 17 4.47 -22.66 9.08
CA LEU A 17 3.08 -22.23 9.07
C LEU A 17 2.85 -20.88 9.76
N ILE A 18 3.73 -20.49 10.69
CA ILE A 18 3.57 -19.27 11.47
C ILE A 18 3.91 -18.02 10.65
N ALA A 19 4.78 -18.15 9.66
CA ALA A 19 5.23 -17.01 8.85
C ALA A 19 4.16 -16.46 7.91
N VAL A 20 3.15 -17.26 7.55
CA VAL A 20 2.15 -16.89 6.55
C VAL A 20 1.01 -16.06 7.13
N SER A 21 0.74 -16.16 8.43
CA SER A 21 -0.41 -15.50 9.05
C SER A 21 -0.19 -14.04 9.38
N CYS A 22 1.06 -13.53 9.31
CA CYS A 22 1.40 -12.15 9.70
C CYS A 22 1.43 -11.16 8.53
N VAL A 23 1.29 -11.61 7.28
CA VAL A 23 1.54 -10.79 6.10
C VAL A 23 0.53 -9.65 5.94
N ASN A 24 -0.75 -9.90 6.24
CA ASN A 24 -1.81 -8.90 6.01
C ASN A 24 -1.81 -7.76 7.03
N SER A 25 -1.50 -8.04 8.29
CA SER A 25 -1.40 -6.99 9.31
C SER A 25 -0.17 -6.12 9.13
N ASP A 26 0.92 -6.69 8.58
CA ASP A 26 2.14 -5.95 8.31
C ASP A 26 1.95 -4.94 7.20
N ASN A 27 1.15 -5.25 6.18
CA ASN A 27 0.90 -4.33 5.07
C ASN A 27 0.20 -3.06 5.52
N LYS A 28 -0.81 -3.17 6.39
CA LYS A 28 -1.46 -1.98 6.93
C LYS A 28 -0.50 -1.15 7.76
N ALA A 29 0.32 -1.79 8.58
CA ALA A 29 1.30 -1.08 9.40
C ALA A 29 2.32 -0.33 8.55
N LEU A 30 2.71 -0.89 7.40
CA LEU A 30 3.60 -0.22 6.46
C LEU A 30 2.95 1.02 5.83
N LEU A 31 1.65 0.95 5.58
CA LEU A 31 0.93 2.05 4.94
C LEU A 31 0.73 3.25 5.87
N VAL A 32 0.52 3.01 7.17
CA VAL A 32 0.28 4.08 8.14
C VAL A 32 1.45 5.06 8.17
N GLY A 33 1.13 6.35 8.05
CA GLY A 33 2.12 7.42 8.09
C GLY A 33 1.90 8.45 6.99
N ASP A 34 2.89 9.31 6.80
CA ASP A 34 2.85 10.39 5.84
C ASP A 34 3.70 10.04 4.62
N TRP A 35 3.17 10.34 3.44
CA TRP A 35 3.78 10.00 2.16
C TRP A 35 3.79 11.21 1.25
N LYS A 36 4.87 11.36 0.50
CA LYS A 36 5.02 12.45 -0.46
C LYS A 36 5.39 11.88 -1.82
N GLY A 37 4.75 12.39 -2.88
CA GLY A 37 5.02 11.96 -4.23
C GLY A 37 6.45 12.26 -4.67
N ALA A 38 7.07 11.30 -5.36
CA ALA A 38 8.42 11.42 -5.88
C ALA A 38 8.47 11.30 -7.39
N GLU A 39 7.58 10.49 -7.99
CA GLU A 39 7.56 10.27 -9.43
C GLU A 39 6.13 9.99 -9.87
N TRP A 40 5.75 10.59 -11.00
CA TRP A 40 4.43 10.40 -11.59
C TRP A 40 4.60 10.14 -13.08
N LEU A 41 4.36 8.91 -13.50
CA LEU A 41 4.51 8.49 -14.89
C LEU A 41 3.14 8.25 -15.52
N ALA A 42 3.03 8.54 -16.80
CA ALA A 42 1.88 8.23 -17.63
C ALA A 42 2.37 7.40 -18.81
N GLU A 43 1.83 6.19 -18.97
CA GLU A 43 2.28 5.23 -20.00
C GLU A 43 3.80 5.02 -19.96
N GLY A 44 4.38 4.96 -18.76
CA GLY A 44 5.81 4.74 -18.55
C GLY A 44 6.70 5.95 -18.79
N LYS A 45 6.13 7.11 -19.08
CA LYS A 45 6.88 8.35 -19.35
C LYS A 45 6.48 9.43 -18.34
N PRO A 46 7.31 10.47 -18.13
CA PRO A 46 6.93 11.56 -17.24
C PRO A 46 5.55 12.12 -17.62
N SER A 47 4.67 12.24 -16.61
CA SER A 47 3.28 12.64 -16.84
C SER A 47 3.13 14.15 -17.10
N GLY A 48 4.15 14.94 -16.76
CA GLY A 48 4.05 16.39 -16.76
C GLY A 48 3.47 16.97 -15.49
N ASN A 49 2.98 16.15 -14.58
CA ASN A 49 2.48 16.58 -13.28
C ASN A 49 3.63 16.58 -12.26
N ASP A 50 3.58 17.53 -11.33
CA ASP A 50 4.57 17.60 -10.26
C ASP A 50 4.19 16.64 -9.14
N ALA A 51 4.86 15.50 -9.09
CA ALA A 51 4.60 14.47 -8.07
C ALA A 51 4.83 15.00 -6.65
N SER A 52 5.76 15.94 -6.46
CA SER A 52 6.09 16.46 -5.14
C SER A 52 4.94 17.23 -4.48
N LYS A 53 3.93 17.60 -5.25
CA LYS A 53 2.71 18.24 -4.72
C LYS A 53 1.66 17.25 -4.24
N VAL A 54 1.91 15.96 -4.44
CA VAL A 54 1.00 14.91 -3.97
C VAL A 54 1.43 14.48 -2.57
N GLN A 55 0.48 14.47 -1.65
CA GLN A 55 0.70 14.02 -0.29
C GLN A 55 -0.45 13.14 0.15
N PHE A 56 -0.12 12.08 0.92
CA PHE A 56 -1.09 11.23 1.59
C PHE A 56 -0.70 11.07 3.04
N SER A 57 -1.69 11.00 3.91
CA SER A 57 -1.49 10.66 5.31
C SER A 57 -2.52 9.58 5.67
N PHE A 58 -2.02 8.42 6.11
CA PHE A 58 -2.87 7.30 6.52
C PHE A 58 -2.74 7.10 8.01
N ALA A 59 -3.87 7.23 8.72
CA ALA A 59 -3.91 7.04 10.17
C ALA A 59 -4.20 5.58 10.52
N GLY A 60 -3.75 5.15 11.68
CA GLY A 60 -3.97 3.78 12.15
C GLY A 60 -5.43 3.45 12.43
N ASP A 61 -6.27 4.44 12.64
CA ASP A 61 -7.71 4.27 12.90
C ASP A 61 -8.56 4.10 11.65
N GLY A 62 -7.95 4.14 10.46
CA GLY A 62 -8.66 4.00 9.19
C GLY A 62 -9.01 5.31 8.50
N GLY A 63 -8.58 6.45 9.06
CA GLY A 63 -8.75 7.75 8.42
C GLY A 63 -7.59 8.07 7.48
N TYR A 64 -7.86 8.88 6.46
CA TYR A 64 -6.80 9.37 5.57
C TYR A 64 -7.06 10.80 5.15
N THR A 65 -6.01 11.48 4.76
CA THR A 65 -6.07 12.74 4.03
C THR A 65 -5.20 12.65 2.79
N SER A 66 -5.55 13.39 1.76
CA SER A 66 -4.73 13.50 0.56
C SER A 66 -4.76 14.91 0.01
N ASP A 67 -3.72 15.24 -0.73
CA ASP A 67 -3.57 16.52 -1.41
C ASP A 67 -2.94 16.26 -2.78
N PHE A 68 -3.67 16.57 -3.83
CA PHE A 68 -3.18 16.46 -5.21
C PHE A 68 -3.01 17.88 -5.78
N GLY A 69 -1.95 18.57 -5.35
CA GLY A 69 -1.65 19.89 -5.87
C GLY A 69 -2.69 20.95 -5.50
N GLY A 70 -3.27 20.86 -4.31
CA GLY A 70 -4.30 21.77 -3.82
C GLY A 70 -5.69 21.17 -3.77
N ALA A 71 -5.92 20.06 -4.48
CA ALA A 71 -7.16 19.30 -4.38
C ALA A 71 -7.09 18.40 -3.16
N LYS A 72 -7.63 18.88 -2.05
CA LYS A 72 -7.57 18.18 -0.75
C LYS A 72 -8.82 17.37 -0.51
N GLU A 73 -8.63 16.19 0.06
CA GLU A 73 -9.75 15.36 0.51
C GLU A 73 -9.40 14.60 1.77
N LYS A 74 -10.41 14.14 2.48
CA LYS A 74 -10.29 13.29 3.65
C LYS A 74 -11.42 12.29 3.66
N GLY A 75 -11.21 11.20 4.36
CA GLY A 75 -12.19 10.13 4.46
C GLY A 75 -11.63 8.93 5.19
N THR A 76 -12.07 7.76 4.78
CA THR A 76 -11.65 6.48 5.35
C THR A 76 -10.99 5.61 4.30
N TYR A 77 -10.15 4.69 4.74
CA TYR A 77 -9.49 3.75 3.82
C TYR A 77 -9.50 2.34 4.38
N ILE A 78 -9.42 1.38 3.47
CA ILE A 78 -9.22 -0.03 3.77
C ILE A 78 -8.18 -0.56 2.80
N LEU A 79 -7.17 -1.27 3.33
CA LEU A 79 -6.19 -1.97 2.51
C LEU A 79 -6.50 -3.47 2.55
N ARG A 80 -6.75 -4.06 1.39
CA ARG A 80 -6.99 -5.50 1.24
C ARG A 80 -6.03 -6.05 0.19
N ASN A 81 -5.09 -6.86 0.63
CA ASN A 81 -4.04 -7.39 -0.24
C ASN A 81 -3.30 -6.24 -0.93
N ASP A 82 -3.37 -6.17 -2.24
CA ASP A 82 -2.75 -5.13 -3.05
C ASP A 82 -3.72 -4.03 -3.51
N LYS A 83 -4.91 -3.94 -2.89
CA LYS A 83 -5.92 -2.95 -3.26
C LYS A 83 -6.21 -2.01 -2.11
N LEU A 84 -6.11 -0.73 -2.40
CA LEU A 84 -6.45 0.33 -1.47
C LEU A 84 -7.80 0.91 -1.85
N TYR A 85 -8.76 0.85 -0.92
CA TYR A 85 -10.08 1.42 -1.08
C TYR A 85 -10.15 2.69 -0.25
N THR A 86 -10.42 3.82 -0.87
CA THR A 86 -10.59 5.09 -0.19
C THR A 86 -12.01 5.60 -0.41
N THR A 87 -12.64 6.09 0.66
CA THR A 87 -13.97 6.67 0.60
C THR A 87 -13.88 8.11 1.08
N PRO A 88 -13.78 9.07 0.16
CA PRO A 88 -13.81 10.48 0.55
C PRO A 88 -15.13 10.83 1.21
N ASP A 89 -15.12 11.73 2.17
CA ASP A 89 -16.33 12.13 2.89
C ASP A 89 -17.42 12.60 1.93
N GLY A 90 -18.60 11.98 2.03
CA GLY A 90 -19.74 12.30 1.18
C GLY A 90 -19.63 11.82 -0.27
N GLN A 91 -18.64 10.99 -0.60
CA GLN A 91 -18.41 10.51 -1.96
C GLN A 91 -18.38 8.99 -2.01
N LEU A 92 -18.35 8.46 -3.23
CA LEU A 92 -18.28 7.02 -3.46
C LEU A 92 -16.86 6.49 -3.23
N GLU A 93 -16.78 5.22 -2.85
CA GLU A 93 -15.52 4.51 -2.69
C GLU A 93 -14.77 4.42 -4.02
N ILE A 94 -13.46 4.63 -3.93
CA ILE A 94 -12.52 4.52 -5.06
C ILE A 94 -11.51 3.43 -4.72
N MET A 95 -11.15 2.62 -5.71
CA MET A 95 -10.13 1.59 -5.56
C MET A 95 -8.90 1.95 -6.38
N VAL A 96 -7.72 1.80 -5.78
CA VAL A 96 -6.45 1.92 -6.47
C VAL A 96 -5.58 0.71 -6.16
N GLU A 97 -4.86 0.24 -7.17
CA GLU A 97 -3.94 -0.88 -7.00
C GLU A 97 -2.62 -0.42 -6.39
N VAL A 98 -2.15 -1.15 -5.39
CA VAL A 98 -0.85 -0.94 -4.75
C VAL A 98 0.15 -1.88 -5.41
N ALA A 99 0.99 -1.35 -6.28
CA ALA A 99 1.98 -2.14 -6.99
C ALA A 99 3.19 -2.48 -6.12
N LYS A 100 3.48 -1.63 -5.13
CA LYS A 100 4.60 -1.82 -4.22
C LYS A 100 4.30 -1.13 -2.90
N LEU A 101 4.62 -1.79 -1.80
CA LEU A 101 4.53 -1.19 -0.47
C LEU A 101 5.66 -1.74 0.39
N THR A 102 6.57 -0.85 0.76
CA THR A 102 7.65 -1.14 1.70
C THR A 102 7.63 -0.10 2.80
N LYS A 103 8.56 -0.17 3.74
CA LYS A 103 8.63 0.85 4.80
C LYS A 103 8.95 2.24 4.27
N ASP A 104 9.55 2.34 3.08
CA ASP A 104 10.01 3.61 2.51
C ASP A 104 9.26 4.01 1.24
N SER A 105 8.65 3.07 0.53
CA SER A 105 8.09 3.29 -0.81
C SER A 105 6.67 2.79 -0.92
N LEU A 106 5.84 3.56 -1.61
CA LEU A 106 4.47 3.20 -1.96
C LEU A 106 4.26 3.55 -3.42
N VAL A 107 3.83 2.56 -4.22
CA VAL A 107 3.58 2.77 -5.65
C VAL A 107 2.14 2.42 -5.96
N PHE A 108 1.41 3.37 -6.53
CA PHE A 108 0.06 3.17 -7.02
C PHE A 108 0.06 2.97 -8.53
N ASN A 109 -0.70 1.97 -8.99
CA ASN A 109 -1.08 1.86 -10.39
C ASN A 109 -2.49 2.43 -10.53
N MET A 110 -2.62 3.46 -11.36
CA MET A 110 -3.88 4.17 -11.57
C MET A 110 -4.30 4.07 -13.03
N ASN A 111 -5.60 4.08 -13.27
CA ASN A 111 -6.15 4.25 -14.61
C ASN A 111 -6.97 5.53 -14.60
N ARG A 112 -6.49 6.53 -15.34
CA ARG A 112 -7.15 7.83 -15.41
C ARG A 112 -7.56 8.10 -16.84
N SER A 113 -8.87 8.06 -17.08
CA SER A 113 -9.44 8.31 -18.41
C SER A 113 -8.86 7.36 -19.47
N GLY A 114 -8.70 6.07 -19.10
CA GLY A 114 -8.15 5.07 -20.01
C GLY A 114 -6.63 5.06 -20.12
N GLN A 115 -5.95 5.97 -19.43
CA GLN A 115 -4.49 6.06 -19.45
C GLN A 115 -3.91 5.42 -18.19
N SER A 116 -2.93 4.53 -18.38
CA SER A 116 -2.21 3.90 -17.26
C SER A 116 -1.21 4.87 -16.67
N GLU A 117 -1.31 5.09 -15.35
CA GLU A 117 -0.39 5.99 -14.63
C GLU A 117 0.19 5.30 -13.42
N THR A 118 1.42 5.63 -13.09
CA THR A 118 2.12 5.11 -11.92
C THR A 118 2.59 6.27 -11.07
N LEU A 119 2.19 6.26 -9.80
CA LEU A 119 2.59 7.27 -8.83
C LEU A 119 3.42 6.62 -7.73
N THR A 120 4.65 7.08 -7.58
CA THR A 120 5.55 6.62 -6.53
C THR A 120 5.62 7.66 -5.43
N LEU A 121 5.41 7.21 -4.19
CA LEU A 121 5.50 8.06 -3.01
C LEU A 121 6.56 7.50 -2.07
N LEU A 122 7.19 8.41 -1.34
CA LEU A 122 8.20 8.09 -0.34
C LEU A 122 7.70 8.46 1.04
N LYS A 123 8.04 7.60 2.02
CA LYS A 123 7.70 7.82 3.42
C LYS A 123 8.43 9.04 3.96
N GLN A 124 7.72 9.85 4.70
CA GLN A 124 8.26 11.06 5.31
C GLN A 124 8.68 10.86 6.77
#